data_2f4a4157a80005edf44d7aeccaeb8e36
#
_entry.id   2f4a4157a80005edf44d7aeccaeb8e36
#
_cell.length_a   1.000
_cell.length_b   1.000
_cell.length_c   1.000
_cell.angle_alpha   90.00
_cell.angle_beta   90.00
_cell.angle_gamma   90.00
#
_symmetry.space_group_name_H-M   'P 1'
#
loop_
_entity.id
_entity.type
_entity.pdbx_description
1 polymer ?
#
loop_
_entity_poly.entity_id
_entity_poly.type
_entity_poly.pdbx_seq_one_letter_code
_entity_poly.pdbx_strand_id
1 'polypeptide(L)'
;TAATDAAIEERLNACPDTSGRELWRRLLDRRLLRSAVVVRIKGHESQERVARKPLRVAGISEADMRRFIEVYNDPRAASALEDRIAALLGLPPGDVVLASRQYFDKLRPRDVWLYSQERDELVSLFDRDPCHRDTLNNEYMGLFAVRVAVPGECRETACQRASEILSLLFP
;
A
#
# COMPACT_ATOMS: atom_id res chain seq x y z
N THR A 1 12.70 -9.78 28.10
CA THR A 1 12.03 -8.61 28.70
C THR A 1 11.12 -8.02 27.64
N ALA A 2 9.79 -8.03 27.87
CA ALA A 2 8.87 -7.37 26.99
C ALA A 2 9.19 -5.87 26.95
N ALA A 3 9.37 -5.31 25.75
CA ALA A 3 9.55 -3.88 25.60
C ALA A 3 8.22 -3.21 25.97
N THR A 4 8.24 -2.35 26.96
CA THR A 4 7.10 -1.50 27.29
C THR A 4 7.04 -0.32 26.32
N ASP A 5 5.87 0.27 26.11
CA ASP A 5 5.71 1.45 25.27
C ASP A 5 6.67 2.58 25.68
N ALA A 6 6.88 2.77 27.00
CA ALA A 6 7.83 3.74 27.54
C ALA A 6 9.28 3.45 27.13
N ALA A 7 9.71 2.18 27.12
CA ALA A 7 11.06 1.82 26.69
C ALA A 7 11.26 2.00 25.16
N ILE A 8 10.21 1.83 24.37
CA ILE A 8 10.22 2.12 22.93
C ILE A 8 10.33 3.63 22.70
N GLU A 9 9.54 4.40 23.43
CA GLU A 9 9.55 5.87 23.37
C GLU A 9 10.92 6.44 23.73
N GLU A 10 11.52 5.97 24.82
CA GLU A 10 12.88 6.38 25.24
C GLU A 10 13.90 6.09 24.14
N ARG A 11 13.87 4.90 23.55
CA ARG A 11 14.79 4.52 22.46
C ARG A 11 14.59 5.37 21.21
N LEU A 12 13.36 5.68 20.84
CA LEU A 12 13.06 6.51 19.69
C LEU A 12 13.48 7.96 19.90
N ASN A 13 13.29 8.49 21.12
CA ASN A 13 13.75 9.82 21.50
C ASN A 13 15.29 9.92 21.56
N ALA A 14 15.96 8.85 21.93
CA ALA A 14 17.42 8.75 21.98
C ALA A 14 18.05 8.33 20.64
N CYS A 15 17.24 8.05 19.61
CA CYS A 15 17.75 7.62 18.32
C CYS A 15 18.67 8.68 17.69
N PRO A 16 19.89 8.34 17.26
CA PRO A 16 20.79 9.28 16.62
C PRO A 16 20.29 9.72 15.25
N ASP A 17 19.45 8.92 14.60
CA ASP A 17 18.82 9.27 13.32
C ASP A 17 17.77 10.37 13.52
N THR A 18 18.03 11.52 12.93
CA THR A 18 17.13 12.67 12.97
C THR A 18 15.80 12.42 12.28
N SER A 19 15.81 11.65 11.18
CA SER A 19 14.61 11.30 10.41
C SER A 19 13.69 10.40 11.24
N GLY A 20 14.25 9.38 11.91
CA GLY A 20 13.49 8.50 12.80
C GLY A 20 12.85 9.25 13.97
N ARG A 21 13.60 10.18 14.60
CA ARG A 21 13.06 11.03 15.68
C ARG A 21 11.96 11.96 15.21
N GLU A 22 12.10 12.55 14.03
CA GLU A 22 11.07 13.42 13.46
C GLU A 22 9.80 12.66 13.11
N LEU A 23 9.93 11.47 12.51
CA LEU A 23 8.77 10.60 12.25
C LEU A 23 8.05 10.20 13.53
N TRP A 24 8.81 9.88 14.59
CA TRP A 24 8.25 9.58 15.90
C TRP A 24 7.49 10.79 16.48
N ARG A 25 8.07 11.98 16.43
CA ARG A 25 7.41 13.22 16.88
C ARG A 25 6.13 13.49 16.08
N ARG A 26 6.14 13.32 14.76
CA ARG A 26 4.93 13.46 13.93
C ARG A 26 3.85 12.46 14.32
N LEU A 27 4.22 11.25 14.69
CA LEU A 27 3.28 10.24 15.18
C LEU A 27 2.63 10.69 16.50
N LEU A 28 3.41 11.18 17.44
CA LEU A 28 2.91 11.71 18.73
C LEU A 28 1.98 12.92 18.52
N ASP A 29 2.37 13.85 17.64
CA ASP A 29 1.60 15.04 17.29
C ASP A 29 0.40 14.72 16.37
N ARG A 30 0.19 13.46 16.01
CA ARG A 30 -0.82 13.01 15.03
C ARG A 30 -0.71 13.69 13.67
N ARG A 31 0.46 14.17 13.31
CA ARG A 31 0.78 14.71 12.00
C ARG A 31 1.19 13.60 11.03
N LEU A 32 0.28 12.67 10.80
CA LEU A 32 0.51 11.49 9.98
C LEU A 32 0.63 11.86 8.50
N LEU A 33 1.45 11.10 7.79
CA LEU A 33 1.50 11.15 6.33
C LEU A 33 0.13 10.83 5.74
N ARG A 34 -0.18 11.44 4.60
CA ARG A 34 -1.48 11.29 3.93
C ARG A 34 -1.29 10.85 2.49
N SER A 35 -2.08 9.90 2.04
CA SER A 35 -2.06 9.47 0.65
C SER A 35 -2.35 10.64 -0.28
N ALA A 36 -1.46 10.86 -1.23
CA ALA A 36 -1.58 11.85 -2.30
C ALA A 36 -1.83 11.18 -3.66
N VAL A 37 -1.13 10.08 -3.92
CA VAL A 37 -1.31 9.27 -5.13
C VAL A 37 -1.68 7.85 -4.71
N VAL A 38 -2.69 7.30 -5.36
CA VAL A 38 -3.12 5.91 -5.19
C VAL A 38 -3.13 5.24 -6.54
N VAL A 39 -2.44 4.13 -6.64
CA VAL A 39 -2.39 3.32 -7.85
C VAL A 39 -3.15 2.03 -7.61
N ARG A 40 -4.06 1.72 -8.50
CA ARG A 40 -4.88 0.51 -8.47
C ARG A 40 -4.74 -0.28 -9.77
N ILE A 41 -5.20 -1.49 -9.77
CA ILE A 41 -5.37 -2.25 -11.01
C ILE A 41 -6.50 -1.61 -11.82
N LYS A 42 -6.32 -1.52 -13.13
CA LYS A 42 -7.33 -0.99 -14.05
C LYS A 42 -8.69 -1.66 -13.83
N GLY A 43 -9.75 -0.85 -13.81
CA GLY A 43 -11.12 -1.28 -13.53
C GLY A 43 -11.52 -1.21 -12.05
N HIS A 44 -10.57 -0.95 -11.14
CA HIS A 44 -10.84 -0.85 -9.69
C HIS A 44 -10.61 0.55 -9.11
N GLU A 45 -10.40 1.56 -9.95
CA GLU A 45 -10.09 2.93 -9.52
C GLU A 45 -11.25 3.55 -8.71
N SER A 46 -12.49 3.21 -9.07
CA SER A 46 -13.70 3.69 -8.41
C SER A 46 -13.88 3.20 -6.97
N GLN A 47 -13.16 2.17 -6.56
CA GLN A 47 -13.16 1.68 -5.18
C GLN A 47 -12.45 2.64 -4.22
N GLU A 48 -11.68 3.60 -4.74
CA GLU A 48 -11.11 4.63 -3.90
C GLU A 48 -12.17 5.70 -3.63
N ARG A 49 -12.60 5.82 -2.36
CA ARG A 49 -13.47 6.93 -1.95
C ARG A 49 -12.66 8.21 -2.00
N VAL A 50 -12.89 9.02 -3.02
CA VAL A 50 -12.31 10.37 -3.13
C VAL A 50 -12.96 11.21 -2.03
N ALA A 51 -12.35 11.21 -0.84
CA ALA A 51 -12.71 12.16 0.20
C ALA A 51 -12.37 13.58 -0.32
N ARG A 52 -13.04 14.61 0.19
CA ARG A 52 -12.99 16.05 -0.17
C ARG A 52 -11.58 16.70 -0.27
N LYS A 53 -10.51 15.93 -0.45
CA LYS A 53 -9.12 16.39 -0.41
C LYS A 53 -8.39 15.95 -1.67
N PRO A 54 -7.37 16.68 -2.13
CA PRO A 54 -6.63 16.32 -3.32
C PRO A 54 -6.08 14.90 -3.20
N LEU A 55 -6.53 14.02 -4.08
CA LEU A 55 -6.08 12.64 -4.20
C LEU A 55 -6.08 12.29 -5.69
N ARG A 56 -4.94 11.85 -6.20
CA ARG A 56 -4.84 11.35 -7.56
C ARG A 56 -4.96 9.83 -7.57
N VAL A 57 -5.89 9.31 -8.33
CA VAL A 57 -6.05 7.86 -8.53
C VAL A 57 -5.62 7.52 -9.95
N ALA A 58 -4.82 6.48 -10.10
CA ALA A 58 -4.36 5.98 -11.39
C ALA A 58 -4.60 4.46 -11.48
N GLY A 59 -4.91 4.00 -12.69
CA GLY A 59 -5.06 2.57 -13.00
C GLY A 59 -3.89 2.06 -13.83
N ILE A 60 -3.32 0.93 -13.43
CA ILE A 60 -2.25 0.24 -14.17
C ILE A 60 -2.64 -1.21 -14.46
N SER A 61 -1.89 -1.87 -15.33
CA SER A 61 -2.11 -3.29 -15.58
C SER A 61 -1.75 -4.15 -14.36
N GLU A 62 -2.37 -5.31 -14.23
CA GLU A 62 -2.02 -6.28 -13.20
C GLU A 62 -0.54 -6.71 -13.31
N ALA A 63 -0.04 -6.86 -14.54
CA ALA A 63 1.35 -7.25 -14.78
C ALA A 63 2.34 -6.21 -14.25
N ASP A 64 2.09 -4.91 -14.47
CA ASP A 64 2.93 -3.84 -13.94
C ASP A 64 2.85 -3.76 -12.43
N MET A 65 1.66 -3.98 -11.86
CA MET A 65 1.49 -4.04 -10.42
C MET A 65 2.31 -5.19 -9.80
N ARG A 66 2.28 -6.38 -10.40
CA ARG A 66 3.08 -7.53 -9.93
C ARG A 66 4.57 -7.23 -9.98
N ARG A 67 5.06 -6.67 -11.10
CA ARG A 67 6.47 -6.27 -11.26
C ARG A 67 6.89 -5.25 -10.21
N PHE A 68 6.03 -4.26 -9.93
CA PHE A 68 6.28 -3.27 -8.88
C PHE A 68 6.48 -3.93 -7.51
N ILE A 69 5.62 -4.90 -7.16
CA ILE A 69 5.69 -5.58 -5.86
C ILE A 69 6.95 -6.42 -5.71
N GLU A 70 7.41 -7.06 -6.78
CA GLU A 70 8.67 -7.79 -6.76
C GLU A 70 9.84 -6.87 -6.38
N VAL A 71 9.87 -5.66 -6.94
CA VAL A 71 10.88 -4.65 -6.59
C VAL A 71 10.66 -4.10 -5.18
N TYR A 72 9.41 -3.80 -4.82
CA TYR A 72 9.06 -3.21 -3.52
C TYR A 72 9.29 -4.17 -2.34
N ASN A 73 9.34 -5.48 -2.58
CA ASN A 73 9.65 -6.47 -1.55
C ASN A 73 11.12 -6.41 -1.08
N ASP A 74 12.00 -5.77 -1.83
CA ASP A 74 13.33 -5.41 -1.34
C ASP A 74 13.28 -4.06 -0.60
N PRO A 75 13.51 -4.04 0.73
CA PRO A 75 13.45 -2.80 1.52
C PRO A 75 14.42 -1.71 1.04
N ARG A 76 15.56 -2.08 0.45
CA ARG A 76 16.52 -1.11 -0.07
C ARG A 76 16.03 -0.47 -1.36
N ALA A 77 15.46 -1.26 -2.24
CA ALA A 77 14.85 -0.75 -3.47
C ALA A 77 13.64 0.13 -3.17
N ALA A 78 12.80 -0.27 -2.20
CA ALA A 78 11.67 0.53 -1.74
C ALA A 78 12.12 1.88 -1.18
N SER A 79 13.12 1.90 -0.28
CA SER A 79 13.64 3.14 0.30
C SER A 79 14.29 4.05 -0.76
N ALA A 80 15.05 3.48 -1.69
CA ALA A 80 15.65 4.25 -2.78
C ALA A 80 14.58 4.90 -3.68
N LEU A 81 13.45 4.22 -3.89
CA LEU A 81 12.34 4.77 -4.65
C LEU A 81 11.60 5.87 -3.88
N GLU A 82 11.39 5.71 -2.58
CA GLU A 82 10.84 6.74 -1.70
C GLU A 82 11.72 8.00 -1.71
N ASP A 83 13.05 7.87 -1.61
CA ASP A 83 13.99 8.97 -1.67
C ASP A 83 13.96 9.70 -3.02
N ARG A 84 13.83 8.96 -4.14
CA ARG A 84 13.68 9.56 -5.47
C ARG A 84 12.40 10.38 -5.59
N ILE A 85 11.29 9.88 -5.03
CA ILE A 85 10.02 10.63 -5.01
C ILE A 85 10.13 11.83 -4.07
N ALA A 86 10.81 11.70 -2.92
CA ALA A 86 11.07 12.81 -2.02
C ALA A 86 11.87 13.91 -2.73
N ALA A 87 12.97 13.56 -3.38
CA ALA A 87 13.78 14.49 -4.17
C ALA A 87 12.97 15.17 -5.28
N LEU A 88 12.12 14.41 -6.00
CA LEU A 88 11.20 14.95 -6.99
C LEU A 88 10.29 16.02 -6.37
N LEU A 89 9.78 15.81 -5.17
CA LEU A 89 8.87 16.73 -4.48
C LEU A 89 9.58 17.85 -3.70
N GLY A 90 10.91 17.85 -3.65
CA GLY A 90 11.70 18.78 -2.83
C GLY A 90 11.57 18.51 -1.34
N LEU A 91 11.32 17.27 -0.95
CA LEU A 91 11.14 16.82 0.42
C LEU A 91 12.41 16.14 0.97
N PRO A 92 12.64 16.20 2.28
CA PRO A 92 13.69 15.42 2.91
C PRO A 92 13.48 13.91 2.71
N PRO A 93 14.56 13.08 2.71
CA PRO A 93 14.46 11.65 2.80
C PRO A 93 13.63 11.23 4.03
N GLY A 94 12.75 10.22 3.85
CA GLY A 94 11.85 9.74 4.91
C GLY A 94 10.51 10.49 5.00
N ASP A 95 10.30 11.58 4.25
CA ASP A 95 9.01 12.30 4.19
C ASP A 95 8.04 11.72 3.15
N VAL A 96 8.50 10.74 2.38
CA VAL A 96 7.66 9.97 1.47
C VAL A 96 7.65 8.51 1.92
N VAL A 97 6.48 7.93 1.97
CA VAL A 97 6.30 6.50 2.29
C VAL A 97 5.44 5.87 1.22
N LEU A 98 5.93 4.75 0.70
CA LEU A 98 5.15 3.86 -0.15
C LEU A 98 4.46 2.82 0.73
N ALA A 99 3.15 2.78 0.67
CA ALA A 99 2.37 1.77 1.36
C ALA A 99 1.71 0.83 0.36
N SER A 100 2.11 -0.42 0.40
CA SER A 100 1.53 -1.49 -0.40
C SER A 100 1.47 -2.80 0.39
N ARG A 101 0.66 -3.73 -0.05
CA ARG A 101 0.70 -5.09 0.47
C ARG A 101 1.83 -5.85 -0.19
N GLN A 102 2.67 -6.47 0.62
CA GLN A 102 3.88 -7.16 0.16
C GLN A 102 3.62 -8.43 -0.67
N TYR A 103 2.41 -9.00 -0.59
CA TYR A 103 2.12 -10.29 -1.21
C TYR A 103 0.80 -10.24 -1.95
N PHE A 104 0.91 -10.18 -3.26
CA PHE A 104 -0.23 -10.19 -4.16
C PHE A 104 -1.07 -11.48 -4.01
N ASP A 105 -0.40 -12.62 -3.89
CA ASP A 105 -1.06 -13.92 -3.78
C ASP A 105 -1.76 -14.15 -2.43
N LYS A 106 -1.41 -13.40 -1.39
CA LYS A 106 -2.09 -13.48 -0.08
C LYS A 106 -3.46 -12.80 -0.06
N LEU A 107 -3.81 -12.07 -1.13
CA LEU A 107 -5.13 -11.46 -1.31
C LEU A 107 -6.12 -12.38 -2.02
N ARG A 108 -5.75 -13.64 -2.27
CA ARG A 108 -6.70 -14.60 -2.83
C ARG A 108 -7.59 -15.17 -1.74
N PRO A 109 -8.89 -15.30 -1.99
CA PRO A 109 -9.78 -16.00 -1.06
C PRO A 109 -9.28 -17.44 -0.87
N ARG A 110 -9.33 -17.90 0.37
CA ARG A 110 -9.04 -19.29 0.65
C ARG A 110 -10.24 -20.14 0.25
N ASP A 111 -9.97 -21.29 -0.33
CA ASP A 111 -11.01 -22.27 -0.59
C ASP A 111 -11.63 -22.79 0.71
N VAL A 112 -12.92 -23.08 0.66
CA VAL A 112 -13.70 -23.63 1.77
C VAL A 112 -14.20 -25.00 1.34
N TRP A 113 -13.91 -25.99 2.16
CA TRP A 113 -14.39 -27.36 1.92
C TRP A 113 -15.76 -27.52 2.57
N LEU A 114 -16.73 -27.92 1.76
CA LEU A 114 -18.10 -28.20 2.16
C LEU A 114 -18.33 -29.70 2.18
N TYR A 115 -18.98 -30.19 3.22
CA TYR A 115 -19.43 -31.57 3.24
C TYR A 115 -20.71 -31.73 2.43
N SER A 116 -20.66 -32.56 1.39
CA SER A 116 -21.82 -32.90 0.57
C SER A 116 -22.49 -34.16 1.14
N GLN A 117 -23.65 -33.99 1.74
CA GLN A 117 -24.42 -35.13 2.27
C GLN A 117 -24.89 -36.10 1.16
N GLU A 118 -25.10 -35.58 -0.07
CA GLU A 118 -25.56 -36.42 -1.20
C GLU A 118 -24.46 -37.36 -1.69
N ARG A 119 -23.18 -36.94 -1.57
CA ARG A 119 -22.04 -37.71 -2.08
C ARG A 119 -21.18 -38.32 -0.98
N ASP A 120 -21.46 -37.99 0.27
CA ASP A 120 -20.65 -38.39 1.44
C ASP A 120 -19.16 -38.01 1.29
N GLU A 121 -18.91 -36.83 0.74
CA GLU A 121 -17.55 -36.36 0.45
C GLU A 121 -17.37 -34.86 0.76
N LEU A 122 -16.10 -34.43 0.92
CA LEU A 122 -15.71 -33.01 0.98
C LEU A 122 -15.55 -32.49 -0.43
N VAL A 123 -16.25 -31.42 -0.75
CA VAL A 123 -16.21 -30.74 -2.06
C VAL A 123 -15.70 -29.30 -1.87
N SER A 124 -14.79 -28.86 -2.73
CA SER A 124 -14.36 -27.47 -2.77
C SER A 124 -15.54 -26.55 -3.14
N LEU A 125 -15.74 -25.48 -2.36
CA LEU A 125 -16.74 -24.47 -2.71
C LEU A 125 -16.44 -23.85 -4.09
N PHE A 126 -15.16 -23.66 -4.39
CA PHE A 126 -14.73 -23.03 -5.65
C PHE A 126 -14.95 -23.92 -6.88
N ASP A 127 -14.86 -25.25 -6.70
CA ASP A 127 -15.20 -26.19 -7.77
C ASP A 127 -16.71 -26.29 -7.97
N ARG A 128 -17.47 -26.12 -6.88
CA ARG A 128 -18.94 -26.16 -6.94
C ARG A 128 -19.54 -24.86 -7.51
N ASP A 129 -18.92 -23.72 -7.22
CA ASP A 129 -19.35 -22.41 -7.71
C ASP A 129 -18.15 -21.58 -8.24
N PRO A 130 -17.69 -21.86 -9.47
CA PRO A 130 -16.61 -21.10 -10.08
C PRO A 130 -16.93 -19.59 -10.25
N CYS A 131 -18.19 -19.26 -10.48
CA CYS A 131 -18.60 -17.84 -10.63
C CYS A 131 -18.41 -17.08 -9.32
N HIS A 132 -18.71 -17.69 -8.18
CA HIS A 132 -18.48 -17.10 -6.88
C HIS A 132 -16.99 -16.91 -6.62
N ARG A 133 -16.16 -17.90 -6.94
CA ARG A 133 -14.70 -17.80 -6.86
C ARG A 133 -14.18 -16.61 -7.67
N ASP A 134 -14.63 -16.47 -8.92
CA ASP A 134 -14.15 -15.42 -9.81
C ASP A 134 -14.62 -14.02 -9.34
N THR A 135 -15.82 -13.92 -8.80
CA THR A 135 -16.34 -12.70 -8.17
C THR A 135 -15.48 -12.30 -6.97
N LEU A 136 -15.21 -13.25 -6.07
CA LEU A 136 -14.36 -12.99 -4.90
C LEU A 136 -12.95 -12.59 -5.31
N ASN A 137 -12.34 -13.28 -6.27
CA ASN A 137 -11.02 -12.91 -6.78
C ASN A 137 -11.00 -11.49 -7.32
N ASN A 138 -12.01 -11.10 -8.08
CA ASN A 138 -12.11 -9.74 -8.63
C ASN A 138 -12.26 -8.69 -7.52
N GLU A 139 -13.08 -8.94 -6.51
CA GLU A 139 -13.22 -8.04 -5.36
C GLU A 139 -11.91 -7.91 -4.57
N TYR A 140 -11.19 -9.02 -4.35
CA TYR A 140 -9.89 -9.00 -3.67
C TYR A 140 -8.83 -8.22 -4.46
N MET A 141 -8.82 -8.35 -5.79
CA MET A 141 -7.95 -7.53 -6.66
C MET A 141 -8.26 -6.05 -6.51
N GLY A 142 -9.52 -5.71 -6.34
CA GLY A 142 -9.96 -4.35 -6.07
C GLY A 142 -9.47 -3.78 -4.73
N LEU A 143 -9.14 -4.61 -3.75
CA LEU A 143 -8.57 -4.15 -2.48
C LEU A 143 -7.09 -3.81 -2.58
N PHE A 144 -6.42 -4.21 -3.67
CA PHE A 144 -5.01 -3.96 -3.86
C PHE A 144 -4.76 -2.51 -4.28
N ALA A 145 -3.87 -1.84 -3.57
CA ALA A 145 -3.48 -0.48 -3.90
C ALA A 145 -2.05 -0.19 -3.45
N VAL A 146 -1.32 0.55 -4.28
CA VAL A 146 -0.06 1.20 -3.90
C VAL A 146 -0.39 2.65 -3.56
N ARG A 147 0.06 3.12 -2.42
CA ARG A 147 -0.20 4.47 -1.94
C ARG A 147 1.10 5.22 -1.75
N VAL A 148 1.20 6.39 -2.31
CA VAL A 148 2.27 7.35 -2.02
C VAL A 148 1.75 8.31 -0.97
N ALA A 149 2.32 8.25 0.22
CA ALA A 149 1.96 9.07 1.36
C ALA A 149 3.04 10.13 1.60
N VAL A 150 2.60 11.37 1.82
CA VAL A 150 3.44 12.55 2.01
C VAL A 150 2.91 13.38 3.19
N PRO A 151 3.66 14.35 3.74
CA PRO A 151 3.12 15.33 4.68
C PRO A 151 1.87 16.02 4.13
N GLY A 152 0.93 16.33 5.02
CA GLY A 152 -0.38 16.84 4.62
C GLY A 152 -0.33 18.13 3.79
N GLU A 153 0.62 19.00 4.10
CA GLU A 153 0.91 20.25 3.40
C GLU A 153 1.46 20.07 1.98
N CYS A 154 2.16 18.97 1.73
CA CYS A 154 2.76 18.65 0.43
C CYS A 154 1.84 17.84 -0.50
N ARG A 155 0.66 17.50 -0.01
CA ARG A 155 -0.26 16.60 -0.69
C ARG A 155 -0.72 17.13 -2.05
N GLU A 156 -1.02 18.42 -2.13
CA GLU A 156 -1.47 19.05 -3.38
C GLU A 156 -0.37 19.03 -4.44
N THR A 157 0.85 19.42 -4.05
CA THR A 157 2.03 19.36 -4.93
C THR A 157 2.28 17.94 -5.44
N ALA A 158 2.18 16.93 -4.58
CA ALA A 158 2.31 15.54 -4.97
C ALA A 158 1.21 15.10 -5.94
N CYS A 159 -0.03 15.56 -5.77
CA CYS A 159 -1.13 15.31 -6.71
C CYS A 159 -0.88 15.95 -8.08
N GLN A 160 -0.35 17.18 -8.13
CA GLN A 160 -0.03 17.87 -9.37
C GLN A 160 1.10 17.18 -10.13
N ARG A 161 2.08 16.62 -9.41
CA ARG A 161 3.21 15.88 -9.99
C ARG A 161 2.97 14.36 -10.09
N ALA A 162 1.72 13.93 -10.00
CA ALA A 162 1.38 12.51 -9.99
C ALA A 162 1.88 11.75 -11.24
N SER A 163 1.88 12.37 -12.42
CA SER A 163 2.37 11.73 -13.64
C SER A 163 3.87 11.42 -13.57
N GLU A 164 4.66 12.32 -12.98
CA GLU A 164 6.09 12.11 -12.78
C GLU A 164 6.35 11.03 -11.72
N ILE A 165 5.57 11.03 -10.63
CA ILE A 165 5.62 9.98 -9.61
C ILE A 165 5.31 8.63 -10.23
N LEU A 166 4.25 8.53 -11.05
CA LEU A 166 3.88 7.29 -11.72
C LEU A 166 4.97 6.77 -12.65
N SER A 167 5.66 7.67 -13.38
CA SER A 167 6.80 7.29 -14.22
C SER A 167 8.02 6.79 -13.42
N LEU A 168 8.16 7.18 -12.16
CA LEU A 168 9.17 6.62 -11.26
C LEU A 168 8.78 5.25 -10.71
N LEU A 169 7.49 5.06 -10.42
CA LEU A 169 6.97 3.80 -9.88
C LEU A 169 6.88 2.70 -10.95
N PHE A 170 6.55 3.08 -12.17
CA PHE A 170 6.26 2.16 -13.29
C PHE A 170 7.01 2.65 -14.54
N PRO A 171 8.35 2.46 -14.58
CA PRO A 171 9.20 2.88 -15.69
C PRO A 171 8.96 2.11 -17.00
#